data_462ba916ef54815a90513301d0313722
#
_entry.id   462ba916ef54815a90513301d0313722
#
_cell.length_a   1.000
_cell.length_b   1.000
_cell.length_c   1.000
_cell.angle_alpha   90.00
_cell.angle_beta   90.00
_cell.angle_gamma   90.00
#
_symmetry.space_group_name_H-M   'P 1'
#
loop_
_entity.id
_entity.type
_entity.pdbx_description
1 polymer ?
#
loop_
_entity_poly.entity_id
_entity_poly.type
_entity_poly.pdbx_seq_one_letter_code
_entity_poly.pdbx_strand_id
1 'polypeptide(L)'
;MSAQAAAAAASDAIEAAAFVDFYAAAPPTLAAQLGLRTAEVAAATLLFAPRLPATIFNRAIGLGVHRPANEADLDAVIAAFGEAGQGTLAYWIHANPFAAPANLAQWLESRGFTLPERRTWAKMLRGTAPPPDIPTSLEVRRARPAEVSAVAQTIATAFGMAPMLVPWIEAIFGRPRWRGYAVLADGKVVGGGALFVDGQDAWLGLGSVATEFRNRGGQGALMALRIRDAIAAGCTRIATETGEPVANEPNPSLANMVRCGFGKACSRLNYAAPGN
;
A
#
# COMPACT_ATOMS: atom_id res chain seq x y z
N MET A 1 -1.78 -25.20 -2.22
CA MET A 1 -2.29 -23.84 -1.93
C MET A 1 -3.47 -23.56 -2.86
N SER A 2 -4.61 -23.08 -2.34
CA SER A 2 -5.77 -22.70 -3.17
C SER A 2 -5.45 -21.49 -4.06
N ALA A 3 -6.21 -21.30 -5.16
CA ALA A 3 -6.05 -20.13 -6.02
C ALA A 3 -6.21 -18.81 -5.25
N GLN A 4 -7.12 -18.77 -4.29
CA GLN A 4 -7.35 -17.60 -3.45
C GLN A 4 -6.18 -17.34 -2.49
N ALA A 5 -5.61 -18.39 -1.89
CA ALA A 5 -4.41 -18.26 -1.06
C ALA A 5 -3.21 -17.75 -1.88
N ALA A 6 -3.05 -18.23 -3.12
CA ALA A 6 -2.02 -17.73 -4.03
C ALA A 6 -2.22 -16.26 -4.40
N ALA A 7 -3.47 -15.85 -4.66
CA ALA A 7 -3.81 -14.46 -4.95
C ALA A 7 -3.52 -13.54 -3.75
N ALA A 8 -3.88 -13.95 -2.53
CA ALA A 8 -3.61 -13.22 -1.31
C ALA A 8 -2.09 -13.07 -1.05
N ALA A 9 -1.33 -14.16 -1.21
CA ALA A 9 0.12 -14.15 -1.07
C ALA A 9 0.79 -13.23 -2.10
N ALA A 10 0.38 -13.29 -3.37
CA ALA A 10 0.90 -12.42 -4.42
C ALA A 10 0.63 -10.93 -4.13
N SER A 11 -0.57 -10.61 -3.59
CA SER A 11 -0.91 -9.23 -3.26
C SER A 11 -0.09 -8.68 -2.09
N ASP A 12 0.25 -9.51 -1.09
CA ASP A 12 1.13 -9.12 0.01
C ASP A 12 2.59 -8.97 -0.47
N ALA A 13 3.06 -9.87 -1.32
CA ALA A 13 4.42 -9.85 -1.84
C ALA A 13 4.71 -8.58 -2.66
N ILE A 14 3.83 -8.21 -3.59
CA ILE A 14 4.04 -7.01 -4.41
C ILE A 14 3.90 -5.71 -3.59
N GLU A 15 3.01 -5.67 -2.58
CA GLU A 15 2.94 -4.56 -1.64
C GLU A 15 4.26 -4.43 -0.86
N ALA A 16 4.76 -5.55 -0.30
CA ALA A 16 6.02 -5.56 0.42
C ALA A 16 7.18 -5.05 -0.46
N ALA A 17 7.31 -5.56 -1.68
CA ALA A 17 8.33 -5.12 -2.63
C ALA A 17 8.21 -3.63 -2.97
N ALA A 18 7.00 -3.12 -3.18
CA ALA A 18 6.75 -1.71 -3.43
C ALA A 18 7.17 -0.85 -2.24
N PHE A 19 6.86 -1.25 -1.01
CA PHE A 19 7.26 -0.49 0.17
C PHE A 19 8.75 -0.59 0.51
N VAL A 20 9.40 -1.73 0.27
CA VAL A 20 10.87 -1.83 0.37
C VAL A 20 11.54 -0.84 -0.57
N ASP A 21 11.08 -0.78 -1.83
CA ASP A 21 11.62 0.16 -2.82
C ASP A 21 11.26 1.63 -2.49
N PHE A 22 10.05 1.87 -1.95
CA PHE A 22 9.63 3.18 -1.45
C PHE A 22 10.56 3.66 -0.33
N TYR A 23 10.89 2.80 0.64
CA TYR A 23 11.83 3.13 1.73
C TYR A 23 13.24 3.43 1.19
N ALA A 24 13.72 2.61 0.27
CA ALA A 24 15.03 2.80 -0.36
C ALA A 24 15.09 4.08 -1.23
N ALA A 25 13.97 4.65 -1.61
CA ALA A 25 13.90 5.90 -2.38
C ALA A 25 14.06 7.15 -1.51
N ALA A 26 13.91 7.06 -0.20
CA ALA A 26 13.91 8.23 0.67
C ALA A 26 15.23 9.00 0.56
N PRO A 27 15.18 10.35 0.48
CA PRO A 27 16.40 11.16 0.55
C PRO A 27 17.21 10.83 1.81
N PRO A 28 18.54 10.70 1.74
CA PRO A 28 19.37 10.21 2.85
C PRO A 28 19.16 10.96 4.17
N THR A 29 19.05 12.28 4.09
CA THR A 29 18.79 13.12 5.27
C THR A 29 17.43 12.79 5.91
N LEU A 30 16.39 12.62 5.11
CA LEU A 30 15.06 12.27 5.61
C LEU A 30 15.04 10.84 6.15
N ALA A 31 15.70 9.90 5.46
CA ALA A 31 15.83 8.53 5.93
C ALA A 31 16.50 8.46 7.31
N ALA A 32 17.59 9.20 7.49
CA ALA A 32 18.28 9.31 8.78
C ALA A 32 17.40 9.98 9.84
N GLN A 33 16.71 11.07 9.48
CA GLN A 33 15.83 11.80 10.39
C GLN A 33 14.67 10.94 10.90
N LEU A 34 14.06 10.12 10.04
CA LEU A 34 12.93 9.26 10.39
C LEU A 34 13.34 7.87 10.90
N GLY A 35 14.63 7.51 10.74
CA GLY A 35 15.14 6.19 11.07
C GLY A 35 14.61 5.10 10.12
N LEU A 36 14.42 5.45 8.84
CA LEU A 36 13.84 4.53 7.86
C LEU A 36 14.76 3.34 7.62
N ARG A 37 14.21 2.15 7.75
CA ARG A 37 14.89 0.91 7.38
C ARG A 37 13.88 -0.19 7.08
N THR A 38 14.33 -1.20 6.38
CA THR A 38 13.58 -2.44 6.13
C THR A 38 14.42 -3.63 6.56
N ALA A 39 13.77 -4.72 6.94
CA ALA A 39 14.44 -5.98 7.27
C ALA A 39 13.55 -7.16 6.91
N GLU A 40 14.17 -8.31 6.69
CA GLU A 40 13.49 -9.60 6.61
C GLU A 40 13.70 -10.36 7.92
N VAL A 41 12.62 -10.69 8.61
CA VAL A 41 12.63 -11.47 9.84
C VAL A 41 11.58 -12.56 9.73
N ALA A 42 11.97 -13.82 9.92
CA ALA A 42 11.06 -14.96 9.87
C ALA A 42 10.23 -15.05 8.55
N ALA A 43 10.85 -14.68 7.41
CA ALA A 43 10.21 -14.55 6.10
C ALA A 43 9.06 -13.53 6.05
N ALA A 44 9.02 -12.59 6.97
CA ALA A 44 8.18 -11.39 6.91
C ALA A 44 9.02 -10.16 6.59
N THR A 45 8.50 -9.29 5.73
CA THR A 45 9.11 -7.98 5.45
C THR A 45 8.69 -6.98 6.51
N LEU A 46 9.66 -6.41 7.21
CA LEU A 46 9.46 -5.40 8.23
C LEU A 46 9.84 -4.01 7.72
N LEU A 47 8.95 -3.06 7.94
CA LEU A 47 9.12 -1.65 7.61
C LEU A 47 9.23 -0.85 8.92
N PHE A 48 10.26 -0.02 9.04
CA PHE A 48 10.53 0.78 10.22
C PHE A 48 10.66 2.25 9.90
N ALA A 49 9.87 3.07 10.56
CA ALA A 49 9.97 4.53 10.60
C ALA A 49 9.76 5.01 12.05
N PRO A 50 10.66 4.68 12.99
CA PRO A 50 10.40 4.81 14.44
C PRO A 50 10.21 6.26 14.88
N ARG A 51 10.63 7.23 14.10
CA ARG A 51 10.44 8.65 14.41
C ARG A 51 9.28 9.30 13.64
N LEU A 52 8.48 8.48 12.93
CA LEU A 52 7.26 8.92 12.27
C LEU A 52 6.04 8.39 13.03
N PRO A 53 5.21 9.26 13.64
CA PRO A 53 4.06 8.84 14.43
C PRO A 53 2.89 8.39 13.54
N ALA A 54 3.13 7.39 12.68
CA ALA A 54 2.14 6.84 11.77
C ALA A 54 2.39 5.34 11.59
N THR A 55 1.54 4.53 12.21
CA THR A 55 1.66 3.06 12.22
C THR A 55 1.71 2.42 10.83
N ILE A 56 1.13 3.07 9.82
CA ILE A 56 1.17 2.58 8.44
C ILE A 56 2.61 2.45 7.90
N PHE A 57 3.56 3.19 8.45
CA PHE A 57 4.97 3.11 8.10
C PHE A 57 5.78 2.19 9.03
N ASN A 58 5.14 1.54 10.00
CA ASN A 58 5.75 0.58 10.91
C ASN A 58 4.94 -0.70 10.89
N ARG A 59 5.32 -1.67 10.08
CA ARG A 59 4.51 -2.88 9.91
C ARG A 59 5.29 -4.08 9.44
N ALA A 60 4.80 -5.27 9.78
CA ALA A 60 5.26 -6.55 9.26
C ALA A 60 4.27 -7.10 8.24
N ILE A 61 4.77 -7.52 7.08
CA ILE A 61 3.98 -8.06 5.96
C ILE A 61 4.47 -9.47 5.65
N GLY A 62 3.55 -10.43 5.51
CA GLY A 62 3.84 -11.75 4.97
C GLY A 62 4.23 -12.83 5.98
N LEU A 63 4.14 -12.58 7.30
CA LEU A 63 4.37 -13.60 8.32
C LEU A 63 3.43 -14.80 8.12
N GLY A 64 4.01 -16.00 8.02
CA GLY A 64 3.25 -17.23 7.79
C GLY A 64 2.71 -17.41 6.36
N VAL A 65 3.02 -16.51 5.41
CA VAL A 65 2.48 -16.55 4.04
C VAL A 65 3.34 -17.40 3.11
N HIS A 66 4.66 -17.19 3.13
CA HIS A 66 5.59 -17.91 2.25
C HIS A 66 6.08 -19.23 2.84
N ARG A 67 6.12 -19.34 4.13
CA ARG A 67 6.34 -20.57 4.89
C ARG A 67 5.50 -20.54 6.17
N PRO A 68 5.15 -21.69 6.75
CA PRO A 68 4.52 -21.72 8.06
C PRO A 68 5.39 -20.99 9.09
N ALA A 69 4.76 -20.13 9.89
CA ALA A 69 5.37 -19.49 11.03
C ALA A 69 5.25 -20.38 12.28
N ASN A 70 6.08 -20.13 13.27
CA ASN A 70 5.93 -20.63 14.62
C ASN A 70 5.93 -19.47 15.63
N GLU A 71 5.70 -19.74 16.92
CA GLU A 71 5.61 -18.69 17.93
C GLU A 71 6.92 -17.93 18.08
N ALA A 72 8.09 -18.60 17.96
CA ALA A 72 9.39 -17.94 18.00
C ALA A 72 9.59 -16.98 16.81
N ASP A 73 9.03 -17.28 15.63
CA ASP A 73 9.02 -16.37 14.48
C ASP A 73 8.26 -15.07 14.81
N LEU A 74 7.08 -15.19 15.44
CA LEU A 74 6.30 -14.04 15.87
C LEU A 74 7.04 -13.23 16.94
N ASP A 75 7.64 -13.92 17.93
CA ASP A 75 8.41 -13.26 18.99
C ASP A 75 9.63 -12.52 18.42
N ALA A 76 10.30 -13.06 17.40
CA ALA A 76 11.40 -12.38 16.72
C ALA A 76 10.92 -11.11 15.96
N VAL A 77 9.75 -11.14 15.35
CA VAL A 77 9.15 -9.95 14.70
C VAL A 77 8.83 -8.88 15.76
N ILE A 78 8.22 -9.27 16.89
CA ILE A 78 7.90 -8.35 17.99
C ILE A 78 9.18 -7.73 18.58
N ALA A 79 10.22 -8.55 18.83
CA ALA A 79 11.49 -8.09 19.35
C ALA A 79 12.14 -7.05 18.41
N ALA A 80 12.12 -7.27 17.11
CA ALA A 80 12.67 -6.34 16.11
C ALA A 80 12.01 -4.95 16.15
N PHE A 81 10.70 -4.89 16.38
CA PHE A 81 10.00 -3.60 16.58
C PHE A 81 10.28 -3.01 17.96
N GLY A 82 10.37 -3.82 19.00
CA GLY A 82 10.75 -3.38 20.34
C GLY A 82 12.12 -2.70 20.37
N GLU A 83 13.12 -3.29 19.73
CA GLU A 83 14.46 -2.72 19.58
C GLU A 83 14.44 -1.42 18.77
N ALA A 84 13.69 -1.39 17.65
CA ALA A 84 13.62 -0.22 16.79
C ALA A 84 13.03 1.00 17.47
N GLY A 85 12.05 0.81 18.34
CA GLY A 85 11.29 1.87 19.00
C GLY A 85 11.57 2.02 20.49
N GLN A 86 12.58 1.34 21.01
CA GLN A 86 12.88 1.34 22.46
C GLN A 86 11.64 0.98 23.32
N GLY A 87 10.84 0.03 22.82
CA GLY A 87 9.64 -0.45 23.50
C GLY A 87 8.37 0.40 23.32
N THR A 88 8.42 1.54 22.63
CA THR A 88 7.28 2.48 22.51
C THR A 88 6.76 2.66 21.08
N LEU A 89 7.28 1.90 20.11
CA LEU A 89 6.90 2.04 18.71
C LEU A 89 5.49 1.51 18.45
N ALA A 90 4.66 2.35 17.87
CA ALA A 90 3.37 1.96 17.31
C ALA A 90 3.58 1.24 15.96
N TYR A 91 3.13 0.00 15.83
CA TYR A 91 3.26 -0.79 14.59
C TYR A 91 2.12 -1.77 14.39
N TRP A 92 2.02 -2.30 13.16
CA TRP A 92 1.08 -3.36 12.82
C TRP A 92 1.79 -4.66 12.45
N ILE A 93 1.15 -5.78 12.78
CA ILE A 93 1.44 -7.07 12.16
C ILE A 93 0.25 -7.44 11.28
N HIS A 94 0.51 -7.64 10.02
CA HIS A 94 -0.49 -8.04 9.04
C HIS A 94 -0.75 -9.54 9.15
N ALA A 95 -1.99 -9.91 9.47
CA ALA A 95 -2.44 -11.30 9.47
C ALA A 95 -3.23 -11.59 8.19
N ASN A 96 -2.58 -12.27 7.26
CA ASN A 96 -3.22 -12.78 6.05
C ASN A 96 -4.09 -13.98 6.44
N PRO A 97 -5.36 -14.07 5.99
CA PRO A 97 -6.25 -15.16 6.38
C PRO A 97 -5.82 -16.55 5.88
N PHE A 98 -4.84 -16.59 4.95
CA PHE A 98 -4.22 -17.82 4.44
C PHE A 98 -2.82 -18.05 5.01
N ALA A 99 -2.39 -17.29 6.01
CA ALA A 99 -1.14 -17.55 6.72
C ALA A 99 -1.21 -18.90 7.46
N ALA A 100 -0.10 -19.57 7.52
CA ALA A 100 0.05 -20.80 8.30
C ALA A 100 0.96 -20.54 9.52
N PRO A 101 0.59 -21.01 10.70
CA PRO A 101 -0.62 -21.76 11.00
C PRO A 101 -1.85 -20.87 11.08
N ALA A 102 -3.04 -21.47 10.96
CA ALA A 102 -4.32 -20.77 10.97
C ALA A 102 -4.65 -20.02 12.28
N ASN A 103 -3.94 -20.32 13.36
CA ASN A 103 -4.09 -19.69 14.67
C ASN A 103 -3.13 -18.50 14.90
N LEU A 104 -2.51 -17.95 13.86
CA LEU A 104 -1.64 -16.76 13.97
C LEU A 104 -2.37 -15.58 14.65
N ALA A 105 -3.65 -15.37 14.34
CA ALA A 105 -4.47 -14.34 14.98
C ALA A 105 -4.56 -14.55 16.50
N GLN A 106 -4.76 -15.78 16.96
CA GLN A 106 -4.82 -16.13 18.39
C GLN A 106 -3.47 -15.89 19.09
N TRP A 107 -2.35 -16.15 18.42
CA TRP A 107 -1.02 -15.83 18.96
C TRP A 107 -0.81 -14.32 19.12
N LEU A 108 -1.28 -13.52 18.18
CA LEU A 108 -1.24 -12.06 18.28
C LEU A 108 -2.09 -11.57 19.46
N GLU A 109 -3.32 -12.05 19.57
CA GLU A 109 -4.23 -11.69 20.66
C GLU A 109 -3.69 -12.09 22.04
N SER A 110 -3.09 -13.29 22.16
CA SER A 110 -2.46 -13.74 23.41
C SER A 110 -1.27 -12.89 23.86
N ARG A 111 -0.65 -12.15 22.92
CA ARG A 111 0.42 -11.18 23.17
C ARG A 111 -0.08 -9.74 23.33
N GLY A 112 -1.41 -9.57 23.47
CA GLY A 112 -2.05 -8.28 23.69
C GLY A 112 -2.22 -7.41 22.44
N PHE A 113 -1.99 -7.97 21.25
CA PHE A 113 -2.34 -7.27 20.02
C PHE A 113 -3.86 -7.14 19.88
N THR A 114 -4.32 -6.02 19.36
CA THR A 114 -5.72 -5.73 19.14
C THR A 114 -6.02 -5.53 17.66
N LEU A 115 -7.26 -5.76 17.25
CA LEU A 115 -7.74 -5.41 15.93
C LEU A 115 -8.65 -4.19 16.04
N PRO A 116 -8.12 -2.96 15.89
CA PRO A 116 -8.92 -1.76 15.95
C PRO A 116 -9.96 -1.73 14.83
N GLU A 117 -11.09 -1.08 15.07
CA GLU A 117 -12.08 -0.81 14.03
C GLU A 117 -11.41 -0.15 12.82
N ARG A 118 -11.84 -0.52 11.60
CA ARG A 118 -11.32 -0.01 10.32
C ARG A 118 -9.86 -0.41 10.01
N ARG A 119 -9.33 -1.43 10.67
CA ARG A 119 -7.98 -1.95 10.42
C ARG A 119 -7.97 -3.26 9.62
N THR A 120 -9.11 -3.61 9.03
CA THR A 120 -9.19 -4.68 8.03
C THR A 120 -9.11 -4.06 6.64
N TRP A 121 -8.26 -4.62 5.79
CA TRP A 121 -8.06 -4.12 4.43
C TRP A 121 -8.50 -5.14 3.39
N ALA A 122 -9.28 -4.68 2.42
CA ALA A 122 -9.58 -5.42 1.22
C ALA A 122 -8.34 -5.42 0.32
N LYS A 123 -7.71 -6.59 0.17
CA LYS A 123 -6.65 -6.84 -0.81
C LYS A 123 -7.30 -7.20 -2.12
N MET A 124 -7.04 -6.39 -3.14
CA MET A 124 -7.69 -6.49 -4.43
C MET A 124 -6.68 -6.90 -5.48
N LEU A 125 -7.05 -7.86 -6.34
CA LEU A 125 -6.19 -8.38 -7.40
C LEU A 125 -6.98 -8.48 -8.70
N ARG A 126 -6.31 -8.25 -9.82
CA ARG A 126 -6.83 -8.49 -11.15
C ARG A 126 -5.77 -9.06 -12.09
N GLY A 127 -6.21 -9.64 -13.19
CA GLY A 127 -5.38 -10.06 -14.32
C GLY A 127 -5.31 -9.01 -15.44
N THR A 128 -5.06 -9.50 -16.65
CA THR A 128 -4.77 -8.70 -17.86
C THR A 128 -5.99 -8.27 -18.69
N ALA A 129 -7.23 -8.56 -18.24
CA ALA A 129 -8.41 -8.08 -18.95
C ALA A 129 -8.35 -6.54 -19.11
N PRO A 130 -8.68 -5.96 -20.26
CA PRO A 130 -8.65 -4.51 -20.42
C PRO A 130 -9.53 -3.82 -19.38
N PRO A 131 -9.09 -2.71 -18.79
CA PRO A 131 -9.95 -1.92 -17.91
C PRO A 131 -11.03 -1.20 -18.72
N PRO A 132 -12.19 -0.89 -18.14
CA PRO A 132 -13.21 -0.12 -18.82
C PRO A 132 -12.73 1.31 -19.10
N ASP A 133 -13.34 1.94 -20.10
CA ASP A 133 -13.22 3.39 -20.24
C ASP A 133 -14.06 4.08 -19.19
N ILE A 134 -13.44 4.98 -18.44
CA ILE A 134 -14.09 5.75 -17.40
C ILE A 134 -14.22 7.20 -17.89
N PRO A 135 -15.44 7.67 -18.16
CA PRO A 135 -15.67 9.06 -18.53
C PRO A 135 -15.19 10.01 -17.43
N THR A 136 -14.47 11.04 -17.83
CA THR A 136 -14.01 12.09 -16.92
C THR A 136 -13.88 13.42 -17.64
N SER A 137 -14.15 14.52 -16.93
CA SER A 137 -13.87 15.88 -17.40
C SER A 137 -12.45 16.36 -17.05
N LEU A 138 -11.65 15.49 -16.45
CA LEU A 138 -10.29 15.79 -16.03
C LEU A 138 -9.29 15.17 -17.00
N GLU A 139 -8.18 15.83 -17.26
CA GLU A 139 -7.07 15.23 -17.98
C GLU A 139 -6.33 14.25 -17.08
N VAL A 140 -6.11 13.02 -17.56
CA VAL A 140 -5.40 11.99 -16.80
C VAL A 140 -4.30 11.39 -17.67
N ARG A 141 -3.05 11.52 -17.23
CA ARG A 141 -1.88 11.04 -17.97
C ARG A 141 -0.69 10.74 -17.07
N ARG A 142 0.39 10.27 -17.63
CA ARG A 142 1.67 10.21 -16.92
C ARG A 142 2.12 11.62 -16.52
N ALA A 143 2.62 11.74 -15.30
CA ALA A 143 3.20 12.99 -14.81
C ALA A 143 4.45 13.34 -15.60
N ARG A 144 4.58 14.61 -15.98
CA ARG A 144 5.80 15.15 -16.55
C ARG A 144 6.81 15.48 -15.45
N PRO A 145 8.11 15.52 -15.74
CA PRO A 145 9.12 15.85 -14.71
C PRO A 145 8.81 17.13 -13.93
N ALA A 146 8.35 18.17 -14.61
CA ALA A 146 8.00 19.45 -13.98
C ALA A 146 6.76 19.40 -13.07
N GLU A 147 5.97 18.32 -13.12
CA GLU A 147 4.74 18.15 -12.35
C GLU A 147 4.93 17.25 -11.12
N VAL A 148 6.06 16.56 -11.02
CA VAL A 148 6.32 15.56 -9.98
C VAL A 148 6.10 16.14 -8.58
N SER A 149 6.60 17.34 -8.31
CA SER A 149 6.45 18.00 -7.01
C SER A 149 4.97 18.30 -6.70
N ALA A 150 4.23 18.83 -7.67
CA ALA A 150 2.79 19.11 -7.49
C ALA A 150 1.99 17.82 -7.29
N VAL A 151 2.33 16.73 -7.99
CA VAL A 151 1.71 15.41 -7.81
C VAL A 151 2.00 14.89 -6.41
N ALA A 152 3.25 14.92 -5.96
CA ALA A 152 3.64 14.45 -4.63
C ALA A 152 2.96 15.27 -3.52
N GLN A 153 2.90 16.57 -3.65
CA GLN A 153 2.20 17.46 -2.72
C GLN A 153 0.71 17.13 -2.66
N THR A 154 0.06 16.91 -3.81
CA THR A 154 -1.38 16.56 -3.86
C THR A 154 -1.63 15.20 -3.20
N ILE A 155 -0.78 14.22 -3.44
CA ILE A 155 -0.84 12.91 -2.78
C ILE A 155 -0.67 13.07 -1.26
N ALA A 156 0.38 13.75 -0.80
CA ALA A 156 0.63 13.96 0.62
C ALA A 156 -0.57 14.61 1.33
N THR A 157 -1.11 15.67 0.74
CA THR A 157 -2.29 16.37 1.26
C THR A 157 -3.51 15.45 1.34
N ALA A 158 -3.79 14.69 0.28
CA ALA A 158 -4.96 13.82 0.22
C ALA A 158 -4.90 12.66 1.23
N PHE A 159 -3.70 12.21 1.61
CA PHE A 159 -3.49 11.18 2.61
C PHE A 159 -3.19 11.73 4.01
N GLY A 160 -3.26 13.06 4.22
CA GLY A 160 -2.96 13.69 5.52
C GLY A 160 -1.52 13.51 5.97
N MET A 161 -0.60 13.33 5.04
CA MET A 161 0.82 13.18 5.33
C MET A 161 1.46 14.53 5.66
N ALA A 162 2.41 14.52 6.60
CA ALA A 162 3.18 15.72 6.91
C ALA A 162 3.94 16.24 5.67
N PRO A 163 4.02 17.57 5.46
CA PRO A 163 4.70 18.16 4.30
C PRO A 163 6.15 17.70 4.12
N MET A 164 6.84 17.39 5.21
CA MET A 164 8.20 16.86 5.17
C MET A 164 8.36 15.53 4.42
N LEU A 165 7.25 14.80 4.18
CA LEU A 165 7.27 13.53 3.44
C LEU A 165 7.12 13.72 1.93
N VAL A 166 6.83 14.92 1.44
CA VAL A 166 6.70 15.22 0.00
C VAL A 166 7.96 14.83 -0.77
N PRO A 167 9.18 15.18 -0.35
CA PRO A 167 10.40 14.77 -1.05
C PRO A 167 10.59 13.24 -1.14
N TRP A 168 10.02 12.48 -0.20
CA TRP A 168 10.05 11.02 -0.27
C TRP A 168 9.12 10.48 -1.37
N ILE A 169 7.92 11.05 -1.48
CA ILE A 169 6.98 10.71 -2.56
C ILE A 169 7.54 11.14 -3.92
N GLU A 170 8.19 12.30 -4.02
CA GLU A 170 8.87 12.75 -5.25
C GLU A 170 9.94 11.75 -5.70
N ALA A 171 10.75 11.29 -4.76
CA ALA A 171 11.90 10.45 -5.04
C ALA A 171 11.54 9.11 -5.71
N ILE A 172 10.35 8.53 -5.43
CA ILE A 172 9.95 7.28 -6.09
C ILE A 172 9.75 7.46 -7.60
N PHE A 173 9.33 8.63 -8.06
CA PHE A 173 9.05 8.87 -9.48
C PHE A 173 10.33 8.97 -10.33
N GLY A 174 11.49 9.08 -9.71
CA GLY A 174 12.79 8.94 -10.36
C GLY A 174 13.32 7.50 -10.46
N ARG A 175 12.63 6.52 -9.87
CA ARG A 175 13.10 5.13 -9.82
C ARG A 175 12.56 4.30 -10.98
N PRO A 176 13.34 3.35 -11.54
CA PRO A 176 12.96 2.61 -12.76
C PRO A 176 11.67 1.80 -12.64
N ARG A 177 11.37 1.26 -11.45
CA ARG A 177 10.17 0.44 -11.20
C ARG A 177 8.91 1.26 -10.94
N TRP A 178 9.03 2.58 -10.78
CA TRP A 178 7.90 3.46 -10.48
C TRP A 178 7.49 4.30 -11.67
N ARG A 179 6.20 4.56 -11.76
CA ARG A 179 5.59 5.47 -12.73
C ARG A 179 4.62 6.39 -12.02
N GLY A 180 4.80 7.68 -12.19
CA GLY A 180 3.94 8.72 -11.64
C GLY A 180 2.86 9.15 -12.61
N TYR A 181 1.70 9.50 -12.09
CA TYR A 181 0.54 9.94 -12.87
C TYR A 181 -0.04 11.20 -12.28
N ALA A 182 -0.51 12.08 -13.16
CA ALA A 182 -1.19 13.33 -12.81
C ALA A 182 -2.65 13.28 -13.25
N VAL A 183 -3.49 13.87 -12.43
CA VAL A 183 -4.88 14.26 -12.78
C VAL A 183 -4.90 15.79 -12.79
N LEU A 184 -5.35 16.37 -13.91
CA LEU A 184 -5.33 17.82 -14.10
C LEU A 184 -6.75 18.35 -14.36
N ALA A 185 -6.99 19.55 -13.84
CA ALA A 185 -8.13 20.39 -14.18
C ALA A 185 -7.57 21.75 -14.65
N ASP A 186 -7.95 22.18 -15.84
CA ASP A 186 -7.49 23.45 -16.43
C ASP A 186 -5.96 23.64 -16.34
N GLY A 187 -5.22 22.55 -16.64
CA GLY A 187 -3.76 22.51 -16.61
C GLY A 187 -3.11 22.47 -15.23
N LYS A 188 -3.88 22.50 -14.14
CA LYS A 188 -3.38 22.39 -12.76
C LYS A 188 -3.49 20.97 -12.24
N VAL A 189 -2.46 20.48 -11.55
CA VAL A 189 -2.48 19.18 -10.89
C VAL A 189 -3.48 19.20 -9.72
N VAL A 190 -4.47 18.32 -9.78
CA VAL A 190 -5.54 18.17 -8.79
C VAL A 190 -5.63 16.74 -8.24
N GLY A 191 -4.75 15.87 -8.67
CA GLY A 191 -4.68 14.48 -8.23
C GLY A 191 -3.45 13.79 -8.79
N GLY A 192 -3.21 12.58 -8.33
CA GLY A 192 -2.12 11.75 -8.81
C GLY A 192 -2.14 10.35 -8.27
N GLY A 193 -1.15 9.58 -8.65
CA GLY A 193 -0.99 8.21 -8.18
C GLY A 193 0.28 7.57 -8.70
N ALA A 194 0.61 6.43 -8.12
CA ALA A 194 1.79 5.66 -8.47
C ALA A 194 1.42 4.27 -8.99
N LEU A 195 2.24 3.76 -9.89
CA LEU A 195 2.30 2.37 -10.31
C LEU A 195 3.71 1.88 -10.04
N PHE A 196 3.82 0.80 -9.27
CA PHE A 196 5.06 0.04 -9.09
C PHE A 196 4.99 -1.24 -9.93
N VAL A 197 6.08 -1.59 -10.60
CA VAL A 197 6.19 -2.78 -11.46
C VAL A 197 7.39 -3.61 -11.02
N ASP A 198 7.17 -4.90 -10.79
CA ASP A 198 8.20 -5.86 -10.46
C ASP A 198 7.96 -7.18 -11.19
N GLY A 199 8.71 -7.43 -12.26
CA GLY A 199 8.49 -8.59 -13.12
C GLY A 199 7.07 -8.63 -13.69
N GLN A 200 6.33 -9.68 -13.37
CA GLN A 200 4.95 -9.87 -13.81
C GLN A 200 3.90 -9.29 -12.86
N ASP A 201 4.32 -8.65 -11.78
CA ASP A 201 3.47 -8.09 -10.76
C ASP A 201 3.47 -6.56 -10.81
N ALA A 202 2.33 -5.97 -10.50
CA ALA A 202 2.19 -4.54 -10.34
C ALA A 202 1.39 -4.18 -9.10
N TRP A 203 1.73 -3.06 -8.48
CA TRP A 203 0.98 -2.47 -7.38
C TRP A 203 0.55 -1.05 -7.71
N LEU A 204 -0.75 -0.78 -7.56
CA LEU A 204 -1.33 0.55 -7.73
C LEU A 204 -1.49 1.21 -6.35
N GLY A 205 -0.62 2.15 -6.04
CA GLY A 205 -0.66 2.88 -4.78
C GLY A 205 -0.83 4.39 -4.94
N LEU A 206 -0.98 5.06 -3.80
CA LEU A 206 -0.95 6.52 -3.69
C LEU A 206 -1.98 7.26 -4.59
N GLY A 207 -3.05 6.58 -5.00
CA GLY A 207 -4.05 7.16 -5.89
C GLY A 207 -4.98 8.14 -5.16
N SER A 208 -5.01 9.39 -5.59
CA SER A 208 -5.82 10.44 -4.97
C SER A 208 -6.33 11.47 -5.98
N VAL A 209 -7.45 12.09 -5.65
CA VAL A 209 -7.99 13.30 -6.31
C VAL A 209 -8.46 14.25 -5.21
N ALA A 210 -8.07 15.51 -5.30
CA ALA A 210 -8.45 16.54 -4.35
C ALA A 210 -9.98 16.65 -4.19
N THR A 211 -10.44 16.93 -2.99
CA THR A 211 -11.84 16.78 -2.60
C THR A 211 -12.80 17.56 -3.52
N GLU A 212 -12.44 18.77 -3.90
CA GLU A 212 -13.22 19.66 -4.75
C GLU A 212 -13.34 19.18 -6.22
N PHE A 213 -12.49 18.20 -6.61
CA PHE A 213 -12.50 17.61 -7.96
C PHE A 213 -13.01 16.16 -7.97
N ARG A 214 -13.53 15.67 -6.84
CA ARG A 214 -14.16 14.34 -6.76
C ARG A 214 -15.46 14.28 -7.57
N ASN A 215 -15.96 13.07 -7.78
CA ASN A 215 -17.20 12.80 -8.54
C ASN A 215 -17.16 13.23 -10.02
N ARG A 216 -15.96 13.47 -10.58
CA ARG A 216 -15.74 13.77 -12.01
C ARG A 216 -15.11 12.62 -12.79
N GLY A 217 -15.12 11.39 -12.25
CA GLY A 217 -14.51 10.21 -12.88
C GLY A 217 -12.98 10.10 -12.77
N GLY A 218 -12.27 11.12 -12.28
CA GLY A 218 -10.81 11.21 -12.28
C GLY A 218 -10.11 10.03 -11.60
N GLN A 219 -10.59 9.58 -10.44
CA GLN A 219 -10.01 8.43 -9.73
C GLN A 219 -10.13 7.12 -10.52
N GLY A 220 -11.28 6.88 -11.16
CA GLY A 220 -11.49 5.70 -11.99
C GLY A 220 -10.64 5.74 -13.26
N ALA A 221 -10.58 6.89 -13.95
CA ALA A 221 -9.75 7.08 -15.13
C ALA A 221 -8.25 6.92 -14.82
N LEU A 222 -7.79 7.47 -13.67
CA LEU A 222 -6.45 7.29 -13.17
C LEU A 222 -6.12 5.80 -12.91
N MET A 223 -7.07 5.06 -12.34
CA MET A 223 -6.91 3.62 -12.11
C MET A 223 -6.85 2.86 -13.44
N ALA A 224 -7.75 3.13 -14.37
CA ALA A 224 -7.79 2.50 -15.68
C ALA A 224 -6.50 2.74 -16.48
N LEU A 225 -5.96 3.96 -16.46
CA LEU A 225 -4.69 4.28 -17.12
C LEU A 225 -3.52 3.48 -16.51
N ARG A 226 -3.41 3.42 -15.18
CA ARG A 226 -2.36 2.65 -14.51
C ARG A 226 -2.45 1.16 -14.80
N ILE A 227 -3.66 0.61 -14.92
CA ILE A 227 -3.88 -0.78 -15.32
C ILE A 227 -3.40 -1.01 -16.75
N ARG A 228 -3.76 -0.14 -17.72
CA ARG A 228 -3.27 -0.23 -19.10
C ARG A 228 -1.75 -0.23 -19.17
N ASP A 229 -1.12 0.66 -18.40
CA ASP A 229 0.34 0.77 -18.35
C ASP A 229 1.01 -0.43 -17.68
N ALA A 230 0.40 -1.04 -16.68
CA ALA A 230 0.88 -2.28 -16.07
C ALA A 230 0.82 -3.45 -17.07
N ILE A 231 -0.31 -3.60 -17.77
CA ILE A 231 -0.47 -4.64 -18.81
C ILE A 231 0.56 -4.42 -19.94
N ALA A 232 0.73 -3.19 -20.41
CA ALA A 232 1.72 -2.85 -21.44
C ALA A 232 3.16 -3.08 -20.98
N ALA A 233 3.42 -3.09 -19.67
CA ALA A 233 4.70 -3.47 -19.10
C ALA A 233 4.90 -4.98 -18.94
N GLY A 234 3.92 -5.81 -19.33
CA GLY A 234 3.98 -7.27 -19.23
C GLY A 234 3.46 -7.83 -17.91
N CYS A 235 2.86 -7.00 -17.06
CA CYS A 235 2.32 -7.50 -15.80
C CYS A 235 1.06 -8.35 -16.04
N THR A 236 1.02 -9.50 -15.38
CA THR A 236 -0.10 -10.44 -15.43
C THR A 236 -0.94 -10.42 -14.15
N ARG A 237 -0.39 -9.86 -13.06
CA ARG A 237 -1.07 -9.67 -11.78
C ARG A 237 -0.93 -8.21 -11.35
N ILE A 238 -2.06 -7.57 -11.06
CA ILE A 238 -2.11 -6.18 -10.68
C ILE A 238 -2.87 -6.07 -9.36
N ALA A 239 -2.20 -5.61 -8.31
CA ALA A 239 -2.72 -5.51 -6.96
C ALA A 239 -2.98 -4.05 -6.55
N THR A 240 -3.90 -3.88 -5.65
CA THR A 240 -4.17 -2.63 -4.91
C THR A 240 -4.91 -2.97 -3.62
N GLU A 241 -5.08 -2.00 -2.72
CA GLU A 241 -5.82 -2.20 -1.49
C GLU A 241 -6.57 -0.94 -1.04
N THR A 242 -7.57 -1.17 -0.21
CA THR A 242 -8.30 -0.12 0.51
C THR A 242 -8.85 -0.69 1.83
N GLY A 243 -9.27 0.19 2.75
CA GLY A 243 -9.99 -0.27 3.94
C GLY A 243 -11.24 -1.07 3.55
N GLU A 244 -11.61 -2.07 4.35
CA GLU A 244 -12.89 -2.75 4.19
C GLU A 244 -14.04 -1.77 4.43
N PRO A 245 -15.19 -1.98 3.78
CA PRO A 245 -16.38 -1.17 4.05
C PRO A 245 -16.78 -1.24 5.53
N VAL A 246 -17.13 -0.10 6.09
CA VAL A 246 -17.79 -0.02 7.39
C VAL A 246 -19.29 0.10 7.16
N ALA A 247 -20.09 -0.53 8.01
CA ALA A 247 -21.54 -0.51 7.89
C ALA A 247 -22.05 0.94 7.78
N ASN A 248 -22.93 1.16 6.79
CA ASN A 248 -23.53 2.46 6.49
C ASN A 248 -22.56 3.57 6.02
N GLU A 249 -21.30 3.24 5.68
CA GLU A 249 -20.36 4.20 5.10
C GLU A 249 -20.01 3.82 3.65
N PRO A 250 -20.11 4.77 2.71
CA PRO A 250 -19.69 4.53 1.34
C PRO A 250 -18.17 4.35 1.26
N ASN A 251 -17.71 3.37 0.49
CA ASN A 251 -16.30 3.22 0.13
C ASN A 251 -16.10 3.44 -1.37
N PRO A 252 -15.97 4.70 -1.83
CA PRO A 252 -15.78 5.02 -3.25
C PRO A 252 -14.52 4.40 -3.84
N SER A 253 -13.48 4.19 -3.03
CA SER A 253 -12.24 3.56 -3.47
C SER A 253 -12.48 2.11 -3.88
N LEU A 254 -13.15 1.32 -3.03
CA LEU A 254 -13.51 -0.06 -3.33
C LEU A 254 -14.45 -0.14 -4.55
N ALA A 255 -15.45 0.74 -4.63
CA ALA A 255 -16.36 0.78 -5.76
C ALA A 255 -15.63 1.03 -7.10
N ASN A 256 -14.64 1.93 -7.12
CA ASN A 256 -13.80 2.17 -8.30
C ASN A 256 -12.92 0.95 -8.65
N MET A 257 -12.37 0.26 -7.66
CA MET A 257 -11.58 -0.96 -7.87
C MET A 257 -12.43 -2.05 -8.51
N VAL A 258 -13.61 -2.32 -7.97
CA VAL A 258 -14.56 -3.31 -8.53
C VAL A 258 -14.96 -2.93 -9.96
N ARG A 259 -15.30 -1.66 -10.20
CA ARG A 259 -15.62 -1.16 -11.55
C ARG A 259 -14.46 -1.35 -12.53
N CYS A 260 -13.22 -1.20 -12.07
CA CYS A 260 -12.03 -1.44 -12.88
C CYS A 260 -11.63 -2.92 -12.97
N GLY A 261 -12.48 -3.85 -12.54
CA GLY A 261 -12.29 -5.29 -12.71
C GLY A 261 -11.39 -5.96 -11.67
N PHE A 262 -11.17 -5.32 -10.53
CA PHE A 262 -10.51 -5.98 -9.40
C PHE A 262 -11.48 -6.90 -8.65
N GLY A 263 -11.03 -8.11 -8.36
CA GLY A 263 -11.65 -9.01 -7.41
C GLY A 263 -10.98 -8.95 -6.05
N LYS A 264 -11.71 -9.23 -4.98
CA LYS A 264 -11.12 -9.31 -3.63
C LYS A 264 -10.36 -10.62 -3.47
N ALA A 265 -9.05 -10.53 -3.26
CA ALA A 265 -8.18 -11.66 -2.95
C ALA A 265 -8.41 -12.14 -1.51
N CYS A 266 -8.41 -11.19 -0.56
CA CYS A 266 -8.73 -11.48 0.84
C CYS A 266 -9.09 -10.20 1.61
N SER A 267 -9.64 -10.40 2.83
CA SER A 267 -9.69 -9.37 3.87
C SER A 267 -8.50 -9.59 4.82
N ARG A 268 -7.55 -8.68 4.83
CA ARG A 268 -6.34 -8.78 5.66
C ARG A 268 -6.51 -7.99 6.95
N LEU A 269 -6.25 -8.66 8.07
CA LEU A 269 -6.35 -8.06 9.39
C LEU A 269 -5.02 -7.37 9.73
N ASN A 270 -5.09 -6.13 10.21
CA ASN A 270 -3.90 -5.35 10.60
C ASN A 270 -3.93 -5.19 12.13
N TYR A 271 -3.32 -6.14 12.83
CA TYR A 271 -3.25 -6.14 14.28
C TYR A 271 -2.31 -5.05 14.78
N ALA A 272 -2.78 -4.24 15.71
CA ALA A 272 -1.99 -3.19 16.35
C ALA A 272 -1.29 -3.73 17.58
N ALA A 273 -0.04 -3.34 17.78
CA ALA A 273 0.75 -3.67 18.97
C ALA A 273 0.11 -3.12 20.26
N PRO A 274 0.35 -3.75 21.43
CA PRO A 274 -0.14 -3.26 22.70
C PRO A 274 0.28 -1.81 22.98
N GLY A 275 -0.63 -1.02 23.56
CA GLY A 275 -0.37 0.39 23.89
C GLY A 275 -0.58 1.38 22.74
N ASN A 276 -1.16 0.95 21.63
CA ASN A 276 -1.48 1.77 20.42
C ASN A 276 -2.96 2.09 20.31
#